data_26fa8e36aa2c02277853f1fbbf13e5a0
#
_entry.id   26fa8e36aa2c02277853f1fbbf13e5a0
#
_cell.length_a   1.000
_cell.length_b   1.000
_cell.length_c   1.000
_cell.angle_alpha   90.00
_cell.angle_beta   90.00
_cell.angle_gamma   90.00
#
_symmetry.space_group_name_H-M   'P 1'
#
loop_
_entity.id
_entity.type
_entity.pdbx_description
1 polymer ?
#
loop_
_entity_poly.entity_id
_entity_poly.type
_entity_poly.pdbx_seq_one_letter_code
_entity_poly.pdbx_strand_id
1 'polypeptide(L)'
;IPAAIIIKKYTFRHGVLIGLGFYIIGALGYIPATILQNYNIFLVSIFILAGGLSILETTCNPFVISLGDEETSIRRINYAQAFNPLGSLAGLFMAKFMILGNLNPADYEERLAMDPTQLDAIRSTELLWVCIPYVGLIAIALVIWIFFLRNKSSKKDEGGDLNFVHSLNSLLQNKRYVFGVITQFFYVGMQIAVWTWMTKYVMTLTDLDEATAVNKYLYAMVLFIVMRWLCTYLMKKFMPARLMTVIALIGILVTFGTIYLPASSSIVCLMIISGCMSLMFPTIYGIALRGLGEEVKLGAAGLIMAILGGALITPYMGKVIDTGSLAFLAPMYSGVEAAVRTSYYVPLICFVVVFLYGLFNSKKTK
;
A
#
# COMPACT_ATOMS: atom_id res chain seq x y z
N ILE A 1 5.77 15.35 4.87
CA ILE A 1 5.73 16.67 5.53
C ILE A 1 5.63 17.81 4.51
N PRO A 2 6.50 17.95 3.47
CA PRO A 2 6.38 19.04 2.48
C PRO A 2 5.00 19.14 1.85
N ALA A 3 4.39 18.00 1.48
CA ALA A 3 3.04 17.95 0.92
C ALA A 3 1.98 18.57 1.86
N ALA A 4 2.05 18.26 3.17
CA ALA A 4 1.11 18.80 4.14
C ALA A 4 1.24 20.32 4.30
N ILE A 5 2.46 20.85 4.25
CA ILE A 5 2.72 22.29 4.29
C ILE A 5 2.08 22.97 3.07
N ILE A 6 2.25 22.39 1.88
CA ILE A 6 1.64 22.88 0.65
C ILE A 6 0.11 22.91 0.78
N ILE A 7 -0.50 21.81 1.26
CA ILE A 7 -1.96 21.70 1.37
C ILE A 7 -2.52 22.61 2.47
N LYS A 8 -1.80 22.78 3.57
CA LYS A 8 -2.22 23.67 4.66
C LYS A 8 -2.14 25.14 4.23
N LYS A 9 -1.09 25.53 3.49
CA LYS A 9 -0.88 26.89 3.00
C LYS A 9 -1.82 27.27 1.83
N TYR A 10 -2.12 26.30 0.96
CA TYR A 10 -2.94 26.54 -0.22
C TYR A 10 -4.29 25.83 -0.07
N THR A 11 -4.61 24.88 -0.96
CA THR A 11 -5.87 24.13 -0.96
C THR A 11 -5.61 22.69 -1.37
N PHE A 12 -6.57 21.79 -1.13
CA PHE A 12 -6.49 20.42 -1.63
C PHE A 12 -6.35 20.37 -3.17
N ARG A 13 -7.00 21.29 -3.88
CA ARG A 13 -6.86 21.42 -5.34
C ARG A 13 -5.41 21.68 -5.76
N HIS A 14 -4.70 22.58 -5.11
CA HIS A 14 -3.29 22.86 -5.41
C HIS A 14 -2.42 21.64 -5.09
N GLY A 15 -2.70 20.92 -4.00
CA GLY A 15 -2.01 19.68 -3.68
C GLY A 15 -2.20 18.61 -4.77
N VAL A 16 -3.41 18.43 -5.29
CA VAL A 16 -3.67 17.52 -6.41
C VAL A 16 -2.94 17.95 -7.68
N LEU A 17 -3.00 19.25 -8.04
CA LEU A 17 -2.32 19.75 -9.25
C LEU A 17 -0.81 19.60 -9.17
N ILE A 18 -0.20 19.90 -8.01
CA ILE A 18 1.23 19.74 -7.80
C ILE A 18 1.61 18.25 -7.82
N GLY A 19 0.86 17.40 -7.11
CA GLY A 19 1.12 15.96 -7.07
C GLY A 19 1.02 15.29 -8.44
N LEU A 20 -0.03 15.60 -9.22
CA LEU A 20 -0.16 15.14 -10.60
C LEU A 20 0.94 15.71 -11.51
N GLY A 21 1.33 16.98 -11.31
CA GLY A 21 2.44 17.59 -12.06
C GLY A 21 3.75 16.83 -11.85
N PHE A 22 4.12 16.54 -10.59
CA PHE A 22 5.29 15.70 -10.27
C PHE A 22 5.18 14.29 -10.85
N TYR A 23 3.98 13.68 -10.76
CA TYR A 23 3.73 12.36 -11.33
C TYR A 23 3.96 12.34 -12.84
N ILE A 24 3.39 13.33 -13.56
CA ILE A 24 3.54 13.47 -15.02
C ILE A 24 5.01 13.71 -15.40
N ILE A 25 5.72 14.62 -14.70
CA ILE A 25 7.14 14.90 -14.96
C ILE A 25 7.99 13.66 -14.72
N GLY A 26 7.77 12.95 -13.61
CA GLY A 26 8.46 11.71 -13.31
C GLY A 26 8.20 10.63 -14.37
N ALA A 27 6.95 10.45 -14.79
CA ALA A 27 6.60 9.51 -15.84
C ALA A 27 7.18 9.90 -17.21
N LEU A 28 7.21 11.18 -17.57
CA LEU A 28 7.87 11.66 -18.79
C LEU A 28 9.38 11.38 -18.79
N GLY A 29 10.03 11.35 -17.64
CA GLY A 29 11.44 11.01 -17.50
C GLY A 29 11.81 9.58 -17.92
N TYR A 30 10.83 8.66 -17.99
CA TYR A 30 11.05 7.32 -18.54
C TYR A 30 11.37 7.35 -20.05
N ILE A 31 10.88 8.34 -20.79
CA ILE A 31 11.15 8.46 -22.24
C ILE A 31 12.64 8.68 -22.50
N PRO A 32 13.28 9.75 -21.98
CA PRO A 32 14.72 9.92 -22.18
C PRO A 32 15.55 8.81 -21.52
N ALA A 33 15.10 8.24 -20.39
CA ALA A 33 15.77 7.10 -19.76
C ALA A 33 15.83 5.89 -20.69
N THR A 34 14.75 5.61 -21.43
CA THR A 34 14.67 4.54 -22.43
C THR A 34 15.55 4.83 -23.64
N ILE A 35 15.49 6.05 -24.20
CA ILE A 35 16.28 6.43 -25.39
C ILE A 35 17.78 6.40 -25.09
N LEU A 36 18.19 6.92 -23.94
CA LEU A 36 19.60 6.99 -23.52
C LEU A 36 20.08 5.70 -22.83
N GLN A 37 19.22 4.75 -22.60
CA GLN A 37 19.47 3.49 -21.84
C GLN A 37 20.20 3.76 -20.52
N ASN A 38 19.84 4.85 -19.83
CA ASN A 38 20.56 5.32 -18.65
C ASN A 38 19.77 5.03 -17.36
N TYR A 39 20.31 4.12 -16.56
CA TYR A 39 19.70 3.69 -15.31
C TYR A 39 19.53 4.83 -14.28
N ASN A 40 20.45 5.79 -14.21
CA ASN A 40 20.36 6.91 -13.29
C ASN A 40 19.16 7.82 -13.62
N ILE A 41 18.85 8.00 -14.90
CA ILE A 41 17.66 8.76 -15.32
C ILE A 41 16.39 8.04 -14.89
N PHE A 42 16.33 6.70 -14.99
CA PHE A 42 15.23 5.90 -14.44
C PHE A 42 15.07 6.12 -12.93
N LEU A 43 16.16 6.05 -12.16
CA LEU A 43 16.11 6.25 -10.71
C LEU A 43 15.58 7.64 -10.33
N VAL A 44 16.05 8.70 -10.99
CA VAL A 44 15.57 10.07 -10.77
C VAL A 44 14.09 10.18 -11.16
N SER A 45 13.68 9.57 -12.26
CA SER A 45 12.30 9.57 -12.73
C SER A 45 11.35 8.87 -11.74
N ILE A 46 11.75 7.71 -11.23
CA ILE A 46 11.02 6.98 -10.17
C ILE A 46 10.91 7.83 -8.90
N PHE A 47 12.00 8.49 -8.50
CA PHE A 47 12.00 9.34 -7.31
C PHE A 47 11.03 10.52 -7.43
N ILE A 48 11.02 11.21 -8.58
CA ILE A 48 10.09 12.31 -8.86
C ILE A 48 8.63 11.79 -8.89
N LEU A 49 8.39 10.68 -9.55
CA LEU A 49 7.07 10.03 -9.64
C LEU A 49 6.56 9.62 -8.26
N ALA A 50 7.39 8.98 -7.43
CA ALA A 50 7.06 8.60 -6.07
C ALA A 50 6.77 9.82 -5.18
N GLY A 51 7.51 10.91 -5.37
CA GLY A 51 7.23 12.21 -4.74
C GLY A 51 5.85 12.72 -5.08
N GLY A 52 5.46 12.66 -6.36
CA GLY A 52 4.12 13.00 -6.84
C GLY A 52 3.02 12.15 -6.20
N LEU A 53 3.22 10.83 -6.14
CA LEU A 53 2.28 9.90 -5.48
C LEU A 53 2.15 10.22 -3.98
N SER A 54 3.25 10.51 -3.28
CA SER A 54 3.22 10.87 -1.87
C SER A 54 2.42 12.16 -1.62
N ILE A 55 2.54 13.15 -2.51
CA ILE A 55 1.73 14.39 -2.44
C ILE A 55 0.26 14.06 -2.68
N LEU A 56 -0.06 13.23 -3.67
CA LEU A 56 -1.44 12.82 -3.98
C LEU A 56 -2.08 12.06 -2.81
N GLU A 57 -1.40 11.09 -2.23
CA GLU A 57 -1.87 10.32 -1.08
C GLU A 57 -2.13 11.23 0.13
N THR A 58 -1.23 12.17 0.41
CA THR A 58 -1.38 13.14 1.50
C THR A 58 -2.54 14.10 1.25
N THR A 59 -2.89 14.36 -0.01
CA THR A 59 -3.91 15.34 -0.42
C THR A 59 -5.29 14.71 -0.60
N CYS A 60 -5.38 13.64 -1.38
CA CYS A 60 -6.68 13.08 -1.81
C CYS A 60 -7.42 12.40 -0.65
N ASN A 61 -6.71 11.72 0.25
CA ASN A 61 -7.34 11.03 1.36
C ASN A 61 -8.08 11.98 2.33
N PRO A 62 -7.45 13.06 2.88
CA PRO A 62 -8.16 14.02 3.71
C PRO A 62 -9.18 14.84 2.92
N PHE A 63 -8.95 15.08 1.64
CA PHE A 63 -9.95 15.73 0.77
C PHE A 63 -11.24 14.90 0.70
N VAL A 64 -11.15 13.59 0.47
CA VAL A 64 -12.33 12.70 0.48
C VAL A 64 -13.04 12.72 1.84
N ILE A 65 -12.29 12.77 2.94
CA ILE A 65 -12.86 12.89 4.29
C ILE A 65 -13.64 14.20 4.45
N SER A 66 -13.17 15.30 3.88
CA SER A 66 -13.80 16.64 4.02
C SER A 66 -15.04 16.86 3.15
N LEU A 67 -15.32 16.00 2.17
CA LEU A 67 -16.40 16.17 1.18
C LEU A 67 -17.83 15.93 1.71
N GLY A 68 -18.06 15.78 3.02
CA GLY A 68 -19.40 15.56 3.56
C GLY A 68 -19.39 15.39 5.06
N ASP A 69 -20.47 14.83 5.61
CA ASP A 69 -20.65 14.70 7.05
C ASP A 69 -19.58 13.84 7.70
N GLU A 70 -19.15 14.23 8.91
CA GLU A 70 -18.11 13.54 9.66
C GLU A 70 -18.49 12.09 10.00
N GLU A 71 -19.76 11.81 10.27
CA GLU A 71 -20.25 10.47 10.59
C GLU A 71 -20.01 9.46 9.45
N THR A 72 -20.08 9.90 8.21
CA THR A 72 -19.87 9.05 7.02
C THR A 72 -18.44 9.06 6.49
N SER A 73 -17.56 9.87 7.07
CA SER A 73 -16.19 10.11 6.59
C SER A 73 -15.36 8.83 6.42
N ILE A 74 -15.41 7.94 7.42
CA ILE A 74 -14.67 6.66 7.39
C ILE A 74 -15.19 5.74 6.28
N ARG A 75 -16.50 5.71 6.07
CA ARG A 75 -17.09 4.91 4.98
C ARG A 75 -16.73 5.50 3.61
N ARG A 76 -16.74 6.84 3.47
CA ARG A 76 -16.34 7.51 2.22
C ARG A 76 -14.91 7.20 1.82
N ILE A 77 -13.96 7.29 2.76
CA ILE A 77 -12.57 6.97 2.44
C ILE A 77 -12.39 5.48 2.14
N ASN A 78 -13.10 4.57 2.83
CA ASN A 78 -13.09 3.15 2.50
C ASN A 78 -13.62 2.88 1.09
N TYR A 79 -14.69 3.57 0.69
CA TYR A 79 -15.25 3.48 -0.66
C TYR A 79 -14.26 4.00 -1.72
N ALA A 80 -13.66 5.17 -1.51
CA ALA A 80 -12.66 5.72 -2.43
C ALA A 80 -11.43 4.80 -2.55
N GLN A 81 -10.92 4.31 -1.43
CA GLN A 81 -9.79 3.40 -1.38
C GLN A 81 -10.10 1.98 -1.90
N ALA A 82 -11.38 1.63 -2.13
CA ALA A 82 -11.75 0.34 -2.72
C ALA A 82 -11.35 0.23 -4.21
N PHE A 83 -11.07 1.35 -4.86
CA PHE A 83 -10.55 1.37 -6.23
C PHE A 83 -9.03 1.14 -6.30
N ASN A 84 -8.27 1.38 -5.22
CA ASN A 84 -6.83 1.22 -5.19
C ASN A 84 -6.37 -0.21 -5.56
N PRO A 85 -6.93 -1.30 -4.98
CA PRO A 85 -6.52 -2.64 -5.36
C PRO A 85 -6.89 -3.03 -6.80
N LEU A 86 -7.93 -2.42 -7.36
CA LEU A 86 -8.26 -2.60 -8.79
C LEU A 86 -7.16 -2.03 -9.67
N GLY A 87 -6.60 -0.86 -9.30
CA GLY A 87 -5.43 -0.29 -9.98
C GLY A 87 -4.20 -1.20 -9.87
N SER A 88 -3.95 -1.78 -8.69
CA SER A 88 -2.85 -2.73 -8.48
C SER A 88 -3.01 -3.98 -9.35
N LEU A 89 -4.22 -4.51 -9.45
CA LEU A 89 -4.52 -5.67 -10.30
C LEU A 89 -4.34 -5.33 -11.80
N ALA A 90 -4.83 -4.17 -12.23
CA ALA A 90 -4.61 -3.68 -13.60
C ALA A 90 -3.12 -3.53 -13.92
N GLY A 91 -2.33 -2.97 -12.99
CA GLY A 91 -0.87 -2.86 -13.12
C GLY A 91 -0.19 -4.23 -13.26
N LEU A 92 -0.63 -5.23 -12.50
CA LEU A 92 -0.12 -6.59 -12.60
C LEU A 92 -0.45 -7.24 -13.97
N PHE A 93 -1.66 -7.04 -14.48
CA PHE A 93 -2.01 -7.49 -15.84
C PHE A 93 -1.18 -6.78 -16.91
N MET A 94 -0.99 -5.47 -16.80
CA MET A 94 -0.13 -4.72 -17.71
C MET A 94 1.31 -5.24 -17.67
N ALA A 95 1.87 -5.47 -16.49
CA ALA A 95 3.21 -6.05 -16.34
C ALA A 95 3.30 -7.44 -17.00
N LYS A 96 2.34 -8.32 -16.75
CA LYS A 96 2.34 -9.68 -17.28
C LYS A 96 2.18 -9.72 -18.81
N PHE A 97 1.21 -8.99 -19.36
CA PHE A 97 0.87 -9.11 -20.79
C PHE A 97 1.62 -8.11 -21.66
N MET A 98 1.94 -6.93 -21.17
CA MET A 98 2.62 -5.91 -21.97
C MET A 98 4.14 -5.94 -21.79
N ILE A 99 4.64 -6.17 -20.58
CA ILE A 99 6.08 -6.16 -20.31
C ILE A 99 6.63 -7.57 -20.46
N LEU A 100 6.31 -8.48 -19.52
CA LEU A 100 6.88 -9.83 -19.50
C LEU A 100 6.60 -10.65 -20.76
N GLY A 101 5.41 -10.48 -21.35
CA GLY A 101 5.04 -11.18 -22.60
C GLY A 101 5.83 -10.73 -23.83
N ASN A 102 6.56 -9.63 -23.76
CA ASN A 102 7.36 -9.07 -24.85
C ASN A 102 8.87 -9.03 -24.54
N LEU A 103 9.31 -9.62 -23.40
CA LEU A 103 10.72 -9.79 -23.13
C LEU A 103 11.32 -10.88 -23.99
N ASN A 104 12.58 -10.70 -24.40
CA ASN A 104 13.35 -11.73 -25.09
C ASN A 104 13.61 -12.90 -24.11
N PRO A 105 13.33 -14.15 -24.50
CA PRO A 105 13.47 -15.33 -23.64
C PRO A 105 14.92 -15.72 -23.36
N ALA A 106 15.91 -15.12 -24.05
CA ALA A 106 17.32 -15.42 -23.86
C ALA A 106 17.76 -15.18 -22.42
N ASP A 107 18.45 -16.17 -21.85
CA ASP A 107 19.02 -16.08 -20.51
C ASP A 107 20.27 -15.17 -20.43
N TYR A 108 20.84 -15.04 -19.24
CA TYR A 108 22.00 -14.17 -19.03
C TYR A 108 23.25 -14.63 -19.83
N GLU A 109 23.49 -15.94 -19.92
CA GLU A 109 24.66 -16.49 -20.63
C GLU A 109 24.48 -16.34 -22.14
N GLU A 110 23.29 -16.60 -22.65
CA GLU A 110 22.96 -16.37 -24.06
C GLU A 110 23.13 -14.89 -24.46
N ARG A 111 22.70 -13.98 -23.59
CA ARG A 111 22.87 -12.52 -23.81
C ARG A 111 24.32 -12.07 -23.79
N LEU A 112 25.19 -12.71 -22.99
CA LEU A 112 26.63 -12.44 -22.99
C LEU A 112 27.33 -12.88 -24.29
N ALA A 113 26.79 -13.91 -24.95
CA ALA A 113 27.32 -14.43 -26.21
C ALA A 113 26.82 -13.66 -27.44
N MET A 114 25.82 -12.75 -27.29
CA MET A 114 25.26 -11.98 -28.41
C MET A 114 26.21 -10.88 -28.90
N ASP A 115 26.08 -10.56 -30.19
CA ASP A 115 26.74 -9.38 -30.74
C ASP A 115 26.19 -8.09 -30.09
N PRO A 116 27.07 -7.10 -29.80
CA PRO A 116 26.64 -5.84 -29.16
C PRO A 116 25.48 -5.13 -29.85
N THR A 117 25.38 -5.19 -31.17
CA THR A 117 24.30 -4.59 -31.97
C THR A 117 22.95 -5.30 -31.73
N GLN A 118 22.97 -6.63 -31.63
CA GLN A 118 21.79 -7.43 -31.31
C GLN A 118 21.34 -7.20 -29.89
N LEU A 119 22.27 -7.14 -28.92
CA LEU A 119 21.98 -6.89 -27.54
C LEU A 119 21.34 -5.49 -27.33
N ASP A 120 21.85 -4.47 -28.03
CA ASP A 120 21.30 -3.12 -27.99
C ASP A 120 19.89 -3.05 -28.59
N ALA A 121 19.62 -3.77 -29.67
CA ALA A 121 18.29 -3.84 -30.26
C ALA A 121 17.27 -4.51 -29.31
N ILE A 122 17.67 -5.61 -28.65
CA ILE A 122 16.85 -6.29 -27.64
C ILE A 122 16.57 -5.35 -26.48
N ARG A 123 17.59 -4.71 -25.89
CA ARG A 123 17.46 -3.76 -24.77
C ARG A 123 16.52 -2.60 -25.12
N SER A 124 16.69 -2.00 -26.30
CA SER A 124 15.84 -0.90 -26.75
C SER A 124 14.39 -1.32 -26.85
N THR A 125 14.12 -2.53 -27.38
CA THR A 125 12.76 -3.07 -27.48
C THR A 125 12.16 -3.37 -26.09
N GLU A 126 12.90 -4.00 -25.20
CA GLU A 126 12.45 -4.30 -23.85
C GLU A 126 12.15 -3.02 -23.04
N LEU A 127 13.03 -2.02 -23.11
CA LEU A 127 12.82 -0.72 -22.47
C LEU A 127 11.61 0.02 -23.05
N LEU A 128 11.34 -0.11 -24.36
CA LEU A 128 10.15 0.45 -24.98
C LEU A 128 8.87 -0.16 -24.37
N TRP A 129 8.82 -1.49 -24.23
CA TRP A 129 7.67 -2.16 -23.60
C TRP A 129 7.47 -1.77 -22.12
N VAL A 130 8.54 -1.46 -21.41
CA VAL A 130 8.45 -0.87 -20.05
C VAL A 130 7.90 0.55 -20.10
N CYS A 131 8.25 1.35 -21.11
CA CYS A 131 7.86 2.76 -21.21
C CYS A 131 6.38 2.95 -21.63
N ILE A 132 5.83 2.10 -22.49
CA ILE A 132 4.47 2.21 -23.04
C ILE A 132 3.39 2.38 -21.96
N PRO A 133 3.32 1.57 -20.88
CA PRO A 133 2.36 1.75 -19.82
C PRO A 133 2.40 3.13 -19.18
N TYR A 134 3.60 3.70 -19.01
CA TYR A 134 3.76 5.05 -18.42
C TYR A 134 3.22 6.15 -19.33
N VAL A 135 3.35 5.99 -20.66
CA VAL A 135 2.73 6.92 -21.62
C VAL A 135 1.19 6.92 -21.48
N GLY A 136 0.59 5.74 -21.31
CA GLY A 136 -0.83 5.61 -21.03
C GLY A 136 -1.24 6.30 -19.72
N LEU A 137 -0.46 6.10 -18.67
CA LEU A 137 -0.67 6.74 -17.37
C LEU A 137 -0.52 8.26 -17.42
N ILE A 138 0.45 8.78 -18.21
CA ILE A 138 0.61 10.22 -18.45
C ILE A 138 -0.66 10.80 -19.07
N ALA A 139 -1.21 10.14 -20.09
CA ALA A 139 -2.42 10.62 -20.76
C ALA A 139 -3.61 10.72 -19.77
N ILE A 140 -3.82 9.70 -18.95
CA ILE A 140 -4.86 9.70 -17.91
C ILE A 140 -4.60 10.81 -16.87
N ALA A 141 -3.36 10.92 -16.38
CA ALA A 141 -2.99 11.93 -15.40
C ALA A 141 -3.17 13.37 -15.95
N LEU A 142 -2.86 13.62 -17.22
CA LEU A 142 -3.09 14.90 -17.89
C LEU A 142 -4.57 15.26 -17.99
N VAL A 143 -5.43 14.30 -18.33
CA VAL A 143 -6.88 14.53 -18.36
C VAL A 143 -7.39 14.96 -16.99
N ILE A 144 -6.98 14.26 -15.93
CA ILE A 144 -7.36 14.58 -14.56
C ILE A 144 -6.77 15.94 -14.14
N TRP A 145 -5.53 16.22 -14.49
CA TRP A 145 -4.85 17.49 -14.20
C TRP A 145 -5.58 18.68 -14.83
N ILE A 146 -5.96 18.56 -16.13
CA ILE A 146 -6.74 19.58 -16.85
C ILE A 146 -8.13 19.77 -16.21
N PHE A 147 -8.76 18.67 -15.79
CA PHE A 147 -10.05 18.73 -15.08
C PHE A 147 -9.94 19.57 -13.80
N PHE A 148 -8.94 19.31 -12.95
CA PHE A 148 -8.71 20.09 -11.74
C PHE A 148 -8.28 21.53 -12.03
N LEU A 149 -7.60 21.78 -13.15
CA LEU A 149 -7.20 23.12 -13.57
C LEU A 149 -8.41 23.99 -13.94
N ARG A 150 -9.41 23.39 -14.60
CA ARG A 150 -10.62 24.11 -15.06
C ARG A 150 -11.65 24.30 -13.94
N ASN A 151 -11.74 23.39 -12.98
CA ASN A 151 -12.72 23.48 -11.91
C ASN A 151 -12.19 24.30 -10.73
N LYS A 152 -12.95 25.31 -10.29
CA LYS A 152 -12.61 26.14 -9.12
C LYS A 152 -12.81 25.35 -7.83
N SER A 153 -11.94 25.59 -6.84
CA SER A 153 -12.05 24.99 -5.51
C SER A 153 -13.34 25.45 -4.79
N SER A 154 -13.91 24.56 -3.96
CA SER A 154 -15.04 24.91 -3.11
C SER A 154 -14.59 25.86 -1.99
N LYS A 155 -15.48 26.79 -1.52
CA LYS A 155 -15.22 27.71 -0.40
C LYS A 155 -14.80 27.04 0.92
N LYS A 156 -15.06 25.74 1.09
CA LYS A 156 -14.62 24.95 2.27
C LYS A 156 -13.13 24.57 2.26
N ASP A 157 -12.40 24.92 1.22
CA ASP A 157 -11.01 24.53 1.02
C ASP A 157 -10.03 25.72 1.24
N GLU A 158 -10.38 26.66 2.13
CA GLU A 158 -9.51 27.79 2.44
C GLU A 158 -8.25 27.35 3.20
N GLY A 159 -7.08 27.88 2.79
CA GLY A 159 -5.82 27.68 3.49
C GLY A 159 -5.88 28.27 4.90
N GLY A 160 -5.39 27.53 5.90
CA GLY A 160 -5.32 27.98 7.28
C GLY A 160 -3.92 28.55 7.65
N ASP A 161 -3.86 29.23 8.78
CA ASP A 161 -2.61 29.82 9.29
C ASP A 161 -1.58 28.74 9.68
N LEU A 162 -0.32 28.97 9.29
CA LEU A 162 0.76 27.96 9.41
C LEU A 162 1.48 28.08 10.76
N ASN A 163 0.84 27.72 11.86
CA ASN A 163 1.59 27.47 13.08
C ASN A 163 1.96 25.99 13.22
N PHE A 164 2.99 25.58 12.44
CA PHE A 164 3.42 24.18 12.32
C PHE A 164 3.74 23.54 13.68
N VAL A 165 4.43 24.26 14.56
CA VAL A 165 4.82 23.74 15.89
C VAL A 165 3.61 23.54 16.77
N HIS A 166 2.67 24.49 16.76
CA HIS A 166 1.42 24.36 17.54
C HIS A 166 0.58 23.16 17.05
N SER A 167 0.40 23.04 15.73
CA SER A 167 -0.32 21.95 15.11
C SER A 167 0.33 20.59 15.43
N LEU A 168 1.65 20.50 15.36
CA LEU A 168 2.37 19.27 15.69
C LEU A 168 2.19 18.88 17.16
N ASN A 169 2.29 19.85 18.07
CA ASN A 169 2.08 19.60 19.50
C ASN A 169 0.64 19.15 19.80
N SER A 170 -0.35 19.77 19.16
CA SER A 170 -1.76 19.38 19.27
C SER A 170 -1.97 17.93 18.80
N LEU A 171 -1.37 17.54 17.68
CA LEU A 171 -1.42 16.17 17.15
C LEU A 171 -0.75 15.17 18.08
N LEU A 172 0.42 15.50 18.64
CA LEU A 172 1.16 14.60 19.54
C LEU A 172 0.45 14.42 20.90
N GLN A 173 -0.34 15.40 21.34
CA GLN A 173 -1.16 15.27 22.53
C GLN A 173 -2.43 14.42 22.31
N ASN A 174 -2.86 14.25 21.07
CA ASN A 174 -4.04 13.46 20.75
C ASN A 174 -3.72 11.96 20.75
N LYS A 175 -4.05 11.28 21.85
CA LYS A 175 -3.78 9.84 22.03
C LYS A 175 -4.38 8.96 20.92
N ARG A 176 -5.55 9.33 20.37
CA ARG A 176 -6.19 8.59 19.26
C ARG A 176 -5.36 8.69 17.99
N TYR A 177 -4.88 9.90 17.70
CA TYR A 177 -4.05 10.15 16.54
C TYR A 177 -2.69 9.43 16.66
N VAL A 178 -1.97 9.61 17.75
CA VAL A 178 -0.65 8.98 17.95
C VAL A 178 -0.74 7.47 17.88
N PHE A 179 -1.71 6.86 18.56
CA PHE A 179 -1.93 5.41 18.49
C PHE A 179 -2.35 5.00 17.07
N GLY A 180 -3.11 5.84 16.34
CA GLY A 180 -3.45 5.64 14.93
C GLY A 180 -2.23 5.61 14.02
N VAL A 181 -1.27 6.53 14.18
CA VAL A 181 -0.01 6.56 13.40
C VAL A 181 0.83 5.30 13.65
N ILE A 182 0.97 4.91 14.92
CA ILE A 182 1.66 3.66 15.30
C ILE A 182 0.97 2.45 14.67
N THR A 183 -0.36 2.38 14.78
CA THR A 183 -1.14 1.28 14.20
C THR A 183 -1.01 1.22 12.69
N GLN A 184 -1.02 2.37 12.03
CA GLN A 184 -0.84 2.47 10.58
C GLN A 184 0.53 1.95 10.14
N PHE A 185 1.59 2.27 10.90
CA PHE A 185 2.94 1.75 10.66
C PHE A 185 2.97 0.22 10.71
N PHE A 186 2.45 -0.38 11.77
CA PHE A 186 2.40 -1.83 11.91
C PHE A 186 1.49 -2.48 10.85
N TYR A 187 0.36 -1.85 10.55
CA TYR A 187 -0.55 -2.36 9.52
C TYR A 187 0.08 -2.40 8.13
N VAL A 188 0.68 -1.29 7.67
CA VAL A 188 1.30 -1.25 6.33
C VAL A 188 2.49 -2.20 6.27
N GLY A 189 3.28 -2.28 7.35
CA GLY A 189 4.35 -3.25 7.48
C GLY A 189 3.88 -4.69 7.33
N MET A 190 2.80 -5.04 8.03
CA MET A 190 2.16 -6.35 7.93
C MET A 190 1.68 -6.65 6.51
N GLN A 191 0.97 -5.71 5.89
CA GLN A 191 0.40 -5.90 4.56
C GLN A 191 1.46 -6.18 3.52
N ILE A 192 2.51 -5.36 3.47
CA ILE A 192 3.58 -5.52 2.50
C ILE A 192 4.39 -6.79 2.79
N ALA A 193 4.70 -7.07 4.06
CA ALA A 193 5.44 -8.27 4.45
C ALA A 193 4.69 -9.56 4.07
N VAL A 194 3.39 -9.66 4.38
CA VAL A 194 2.58 -10.84 4.03
C VAL A 194 2.56 -11.05 2.51
N TRP A 195 2.37 -10.01 1.72
CA TRP A 195 2.32 -10.14 0.27
C TRP A 195 3.67 -10.46 -0.35
N THR A 196 4.75 -9.86 0.15
CA THR A 196 6.12 -10.10 -0.34
C THR A 196 6.55 -11.54 -0.11
N TRP A 197 6.28 -12.10 1.07
CA TRP A 197 6.75 -13.42 1.46
C TRP A 197 5.75 -14.54 1.16
N MET A 198 4.58 -14.22 0.62
CA MET A 198 3.52 -15.19 0.34
C MET A 198 3.95 -16.27 -0.64
N THR A 199 4.56 -15.92 -1.75
CA THR A 199 5.03 -16.88 -2.77
C THR A 199 6.08 -17.82 -2.17
N LYS A 200 7.08 -17.29 -1.46
CA LYS A 200 8.11 -18.09 -0.75
C LYS A 200 7.46 -19.04 0.26
N TYR A 201 6.45 -18.58 1.00
CA TYR A 201 5.71 -19.42 1.95
C TYR A 201 5.05 -20.61 1.24
N VAL A 202 4.32 -20.35 0.16
CA VAL A 202 3.63 -21.39 -0.61
C VAL A 202 4.64 -22.40 -1.17
N MET A 203 5.70 -21.95 -1.83
CA MET A 203 6.74 -22.81 -2.39
C MET A 203 7.47 -23.65 -1.33
N THR A 204 7.68 -23.09 -0.13
CA THR A 204 8.34 -23.84 0.96
C THR A 204 7.45 -24.96 1.53
N LEU A 205 6.13 -24.80 1.52
CA LEU A 205 5.20 -25.76 2.10
C LEU A 205 4.69 -26.79 1.08
N THR A 206 4.94 -26.55 -0.19
CA THR A 206 4.43 -27.38 -1.29
C THR A 206 5.51 -27.51 -2.36
N ASP A 207 5.49 -28.59 -3.13
CA ASP A 207 6.39 -28.78 -4.27
C ASP A 207 5.89 -28.05 -5.53
N LEU A 208 5.14 -26.94 -5.36
CA LEU A 208 4.63 -26.15 -6.47
C LEU A 208 5.73 -25.25 -7.05
N ASP A 209 5.71 -25.12 -8.36
CA ASP A 209 6.53 -24.17 -9.09
C ASP A 209 6.12 -22.72 -8.78
N GLU A 210 7.00 -21.77 -9.05
CA GLU A 210 6.78 -20.36 -8.76
C GLU A 210 5.53 -19.79 -9.46
N ALA A 211 5.28 -20.18 -10.70
CA ALA A 211 4.12 -19.71 -11.46
C ALA A 211 2.79 -20.13 -10.80
N THR A 212 2.72 -21.36 -10.28
CA THR A 212 1.55 -21.86 -9.55
C THR A 212 1.43 -21.21 -8.16
N ALA A 213 2.54 -20.97 -7.47
CA ALA A 213 2.54 -20.27 -6.19
C ALA A 213 2.06 -18.81 -6.34
N VAL A 214 2.43 -18.12 -7.41
CA VAL A 214 1.94 -16.78 -7.75
C VAL A 214 0.42 -16.76 -7.97
N ASN A 215 -0.19 -17.84 -8.49
CA ASN A 215 -1.65 -17.91 -8.60
C ASN A 215 -2.34 -17.84 -7.22
N LYS A 216 -1.72 -18.40 -6.15
CA LYS A 216 -2.26 -18.28 -4.79
C LYS A 216 -2.24 -16.82 -4.30
N TYR A 217 -1.20 -16.08 -4.66
CA TYR A 217 -1.13 -14.63 -4.40
C TYR A 217 -2.25 -13.87 -5.15
N LEU A 218 -2.51 -14.21 -6.41
CA LEU A 218 -3.62 -13.63 -7.18
C LEU A 218 -4.98 -13.88 -6.50
N TYR A 219 -5.23 -15.10 -6.02
CA TYR A 219 -6.47 -15.41 -5.28
C TYR A 219 -6.57 -14.61 -3.98
N ALA A 220 -5.47 -14.41 -3.27
CA ALA A 220 -5.43 -13.57 -2.07
C ALA A 220 -5.74 -12.10 -2.39
N MET A 221 -5.25 -11.58 -3.53
CA MET A 221 -5.56 -10.22 -4.00
C MET A 221 -7.04 -10.07 -4.39
N VAL A 222 -7.61 -11.06 -5.07
CA VAL A 222 -9.05 -11.06 -5.38
C VAL A 222 -9.88 -11.08 -4.10
N LEU A 223 -9.51 -11.93 -3.14
CA LEU A 223 -10.19 -11.98 -1.84
C LEU A 223 -10.08 -10.64 -1.09
N PHE A 224 -8.91 -9.99 -1.16
CA PHE A 224 -8.72 -8.65 -0.59
C PHE A 224 -9.68 -7.63 -1.20
N ILE A 225 -9.85 -7.63 -2.53
CA ILE A 225 -10.78 -6.75 -3.24
C ILE A 225 -12.22 -7.02 -2.80
N VAL A 226 -12.65 -8.28 -2.86
CA VAL A 226 -14.01 -8.68 -2.48
C VAL A 226 -14.31 -8.28 -1.03
N MET A 227 -13.41 -8.58 -0.11
CA MET A 227 -13.54 -8.23 1.31
C MET A 227 -13.54 -6.71 1.54
N ARG A 228 -12.80 -5.93 0.75
CA ARG A 228 -12.81 -4.47 0.80
C ARG A 228 -14.22 -3.91 0.49
N TRP A 229 -14.84 -4.38 -0.58
CA TRP A 229 -16.19 -3.97 -0.96
C TRP A 229 -17.23 -4.44 0.06
N LEU A 230 -17.14 -5.68 0.50
CA LEU A 230 -18.01 -6.25 1.52
C LEU A 230 -17.94 -5.46 2.83
N CYS A 231 -16.75 -5.22 3.35
CA CYS A 231 -16.55 -4.47 4.60
C CYS A 231 -17.04 -3.02 4.47
N THR A 232 -16.80 -2.36 3.33
CA THR A 232 -17.32 -1.01 3.07
C THR A 232 -18.85 -0.98 3.07
N TYR A 233 -19.49 -2.02 2.53
CA TYR A 233 -20.94 -2.17 2.61
C TYR A 233 -21.43 -2.41 4.05
N LEU A 234 -20.76 -3.28 4.80
CA LEU A 234 -21.07 -3.58 6.19
C LEU A 234 -20.94 -2.35 7.10
N MET A 235 -20.10 -1.38 6.78
CA MET A 235 -19.99 -0.11 7.50
C MET A 235 -21.26 0.76 7.42
N LYS A 236 -22.27 0.40 6.61
CA LYS A 236 -23.60 1.00 6.67
C LYS A 236 -24.37 0.58 7.93
N LYS A 237 -24.10 -0.62 8.45
CA LYS A 237 -24.82 -1.21 9.59
C LYS A 237 -23.98 -1.27 10.86
N PHE A 238 -22.67 -1.40 10.73
CA PHE A 238 -21.75 -1.58 11.84
C PHE A 238 -20.79 -0.42 11.97
N MET A 239 -20.44 -0.08 13.19
CA MET A 239 -19.43 0.93 13.47
C MET A 239 -18.08 0.50 12.91
N PRO A 240 -17.38 1.36 12.14
CA PRO A 240 -16.11 1.02 11.51
C PRO A 240 -15.05 0.46 12.49
N ALA A 241 -14.93 1.06 13.68
CA ALA A 241 -13.99 0.61 14.70
C ALA A 241 -14.32 -0.81 15.22
N ARG A 242 -15.61 -1.13 15.44
CA ARG A 242 -16.03 -2.47 15.87
C ARG A 242 -15.81 -3.51 14.77
N LEU A 243 -16.16 -3.16 13.52
CA LEU A 243 -15.94 -4.04 12.38
C LEU A 243 -14.46 -4.35 12.22
N MET A 244 -13.58 -3.33 12.30
CA MET A 244 -12.14 -3.51 12.25
C MET A 244 -11.63 -4.40 13.39
N THR A 245 -12.14 -4.23 14.62
CA THR A 245 -11.77 -5.08 15.78
C THR A 245 -12.09 -6.54 15.52
N VAL A 246 -13.32 -6.84 15.04
CA VAL A 246 -13.72 -8.22 14.75
C VAL A 246 -12.86 -8.85 13.65
N ILE A 247 -12.64 -8.11 12.56
CA ILE A 247 -11.81 -8.59 11.45
C ILE A 247 -10.34 -8.77 11.88
N ALA A 248 -9.81 -7.88 12.73
CA ALA A 248 -8.46 -8.04 13.28
C ALA A 248 -8.35 -9.29 14.18
N LEU A 249 -9.38 -9.59 14.98
CA LEU A 249 -9.43 -10.81 15.78
C LEU A 249 -9.44 -12.07 14.88
N ILE A 250 -10.24 -12.06 13.82
CA ILE A 250 -10.23 -13.14 12.82
C ILE A 250 -8.83 -13.26 12.21
N GLY A 251 -8.19 -12.12 11.86
CA GLY A 251 -6.82 -12.08 11.34
C GLY A 251 -5.81 -12.72 12.29
N ILE A 252 -5.90 -12.47 13.60
CA ILE A 252 -5.07 -13.12 14.64
C ILE A 252 -5.28 -14.65 14.60
N LEU A 253 -6.52 -15.12 14.65
CA LEU A 253 -6.83 -16.55 14.67
C LEU A 253 -6.34 -17.25 13.40
N VAL A 254 -6.56 -16.63 12.25
CA VAL A 254 -6.14 -17.18 10.96
C VAL A 254 -4.62 -17.16 10.81
N THR A 255 -3.92 -16.18 11.40
CA THR A 255 -2.44 -16.15 11.42
C THR A 255 -1.89 -17.30 12.26
N PHE A 256 -2.52 -17.63 13.38
CA PHE A 256 -2.18 -18.87 14.10
C PHE A 256 -2.39 -20.11 13.23
N GLY A 257 -3.50 -20.16 12.47
CA GLY A 257 -3.74 -21.23 11.50
C GLY A 257 -2.63 -21.31 10.43
N THR A 258 -2.12 -20.19 9.96
CA THR A 258 -0.99 -20.15 9.02
C THR A 258 0.27 -20.76 9.63
N ILE A 259 0.53 -20.56 10.91
CA ILE A 259 1.73 -21.09 11.59
C ILE A 259 1.60 -22.62 11.85
N TYR A 260 0.46 -23.08 12.35
CA TYR A 260 0.34 -24.39 12.99
C TYR A 260 -0.47 -25.45 12.21
N LEU A 261 -1.29 -25.06 11.22
CA LEU A 261 -2.09 -26.02 10.47
C LEU A 261 -1.28 -26.75 9.37
N PRO A 262 -1.75 -27.90 8.88
CA PRO A 262 -1.17 -28.58 7.72
C PRO A 262 -1.08 -27.66 6.50
N ALA A 263 -0.12 -27.91 5.59
CA ALA A 263 0.22 -27.06 4.46
C ALA A 263 -0.98 -26.56 3.65
N SER A 264 -1.91 -27.42 3.28
CA SER A 264 -3.11 -27.05 2.51
C SER A 264 -4.00 -26.04 3.24
N SER A 265 -4.28 -26.29 4.53
CA SER A 265 -5.11 -25.40 5.36
C SER A 265 -4.40 -24.10 5.68
N SER A 266 -3.09 -24.15 5.90
CA SER A 266 -2.24 -22.99 6.20
C SER A 266 -2.18 -22.02 5.02
N ILE A 267 -2.13 -22.50 3.77
CA ILE A 267 -2.22 -21.67 2.57
C ILE A 267 -3.59 -21.00 2.44
N VAL A 268 -4.67 -21.70 2.76
CA VAL A 268 -6.01 -21.08 2.80
C VAL A 268 -6.07 -19.99 3.87
N CYS A 269 -5.55 -20.25 5.07
CA CYS A 269 -5.42 -19.23 6.12
C CYS A 269 -4.63 -18.01 5.64
N LEU A 270 -3.52 -18.22 4.96
CA LEU A 270 -2.69 -17.14 4.40
C LEU A 270 -3.47 -16.27 3.40
N MET A 271 -4.29 -16.86 2.55
CA MET A 271 -5.18 -16.11 1.65
C MET A 271 -6.24 -15.30 2.43
N ILE A 272 -6.81 -15.89 3.50
CA ILE A 272 -7.82 -15.22 4.35
C ILE A 272 -7.18 -14.03 5.10
N ILE A 273 -5.91 -14.11 5.52
CA ILE A 273 -5.17 -12.96 6.09
C ILE A 273 -5.26 -11.76 5.16
N SER A 274 -5.05 -11.95 3.85
CA SER A 274 -5.16 -10.87 2.87
C SER A 274 -6.55 -10.22 2.88
N GLY A 275 -7.61 -11.02 2.95
CA GLY A 275 -8.97 -10.52 3.10
C GLY A 275 -9.18 -9.72 4.39
N CYS A 276 -8.63 -10.17 5.52
CA CYS A 276 -8.72 -9.46 6.80
C CYS A 276 -8.02 -8.10 6.77
N MET A 277 -6.92 -7.97 6.05
CA MET A 277 -6.20 -6.70 5.91
C MET A 277 -6.98 -5.64 5.13
N SER A 278 -7.99 -6.03 4.35
CA SER A 278 -8.59 -5.19 3.31
C SER A 278 -9.16 -3.85 3.78
N LEU A 279 -9.85 -3.79 4.92
CA LEU A 279 -10.52 -2.57 5.42
C LEU A 279 -9.61 -1.70 6.31
N MET A 280 -8.46 -2.20 6.76
CA MET A 280 -7.72 -1.61 7.89
C MET A 280 -7.10 -0.25 7.55
N PHE A 281 -6.40 -0.12 6.41
CA PHE A 281 -5.75 1.14 6.03
C PHE A 281 -6.70 2.35 6.10
N PRO A 282 -7.78 2.39 5.32
CA PRO A 282 -8.66 3.55 5.32
C PRO A 282 -9.45 3.71 6.61
N THR A 283 -9.69 2.64 7.34
CA THR A 283 -10.40 2.70 8.62
C THR A 283 -9.53 3.29 9.72
N ILE A 284 -8.27 2.84 9.86
CA ILE A 284 -7.30 3.42 10.80
C ILE A 284 -7.11 4.90 10.48
N TYR A 285 -6.89 5.21 9.19
CA TYR A 285 -6.70 6.56 8.68
C TYR A 285 -7.87 7.48 9.03
N GLY A 286 -9.10 7.05 8.73
CA GLY A 286 -10.31 7.81 9.01
C GLY A 286 -10.59 7.98 10.51
N ILE A 287 -10.34 6.96 11.34
CA ILE A 287 -10.49 7.05 12.81
C ILE A 287 -9.45 8.03 13.39
N ALA A 288 -8.21 7.96 12.93
CA ALA A 288 -7.12 8.80 13.45
C ALA A 288 -7.34 10.28 13.14
N LEU A 289 -7.91 10.61 11.96
CA LEU A 289 -8.16 11.99 11.55
C LEU A 289 -9.48 12.57 12.05
N ARG A 290 -10.38 11.73 12.58
CA ARG A 290 -11.70 12.18 13.05
C ARG A 290 -11.57 13.17 14.21
N GLY A 291 -12.23 14.33 14.08
CA GLY A 291 -12.26 15.38 15.12
C GLY A 291 -10.98 16.21 15.23
N LEU A 292 -10.07 16.16 14.24
CA LEU A 292 -8.85 16.98 14.23
C LEU A 292 -9.08 18.41 13.67
N GLY A 293 -10.27 18.73 13.12
CA GLY A 293 -10.56 20.06 12.58
C GLY A 293 -9.53 20.52 11.55
N GLU A 294 -8.89 21.64 11.78
CA GLU A 294 -7.88 22.22 10.87
C GLU A 294 -6.58 21.38 10.79
N GLU A 295 -6.31 20.56 11.81
CA GLU A 295 -5.11 19.74 11.87
C GLU A 295 -5.16 18.48 10.98
N VAL A 296 -6.29 18.20 10.35
CA VAL A 296 -6.48 17.05 9.45
C VAL A 296 -5.43 17.03 8.34
N LYS A 297 -5.07 18.20 7.78
CA LYS A 297 -4.09 18.29 6.68
C LYS A 297 -2.68 17.85 7.13
N LEU A 298 -2.25 18.28 8.31
CA LEU A 298 -0.95 17.87 8.87
C LEU A 298 -1.01 16.44 9.44
N GLY A 299 -2.12 16.07 10.07
CA GLY A 299 -2.35 14.72 10.59
C GLY A 299 -2.31 13.65 9.50
N ALA A 300 -2.83 13.99 8.32
CA ALA A 300 -2.74 13.13 7.14
C ALA A 300 -1.30 12.78 6.76
N ALA A 301 -0.39 13.77 6.80
CA ALA A 301 1.02 13.53 6.49
C ALA A 301 1.69 12.54 7.45
N GLY A 302 1.39 12.62 8.75
CA GLY A 302 1.92 11.66 9.73
C GLY A 302 1.47 10.22 9.46
N LEU A 303 0.20 10.04 9.06
CA LEU A 303 -0.33 8.73 8.69
C LEU A 303 0.26 8.19 7.38
N ILE A 304 0.55 9.07 6.40
CA ILE A 304 1.26 8.67 5.18
C ILE A 304 2.73 8.36 5.48
N MET A 305 3.40 9.10 6.37
CA MET A 305 4.74 8.74 6.83
C MET A 305 4.79 7.36 7.50
N ALA A 306 3.73 6.93 8.15
CA ALA A 306 3.63 5.60 8.75
C ALA A 306 3.72 4.45 7.73
N ILE A 307 3.56 4.72 6.42
CA ILE A 307 3.81 3.75 5.33
C ILE A 307 5.26 3.22 5.36
N LEU A 308 6.18 3.96 6.00
CA LEU A 308 7.54 3.50 6.28
C LEU A 308 7.59 2.12 6.97
N GLY A 309 6.52 1.72 7.68
CA GLY A 309 6.40 0.39 8.24
C GLY A 309 6.62 -0.73 7.23
N GLY A 310 6.18 -0.54 5.97
CA GLY A 310 6.43 -1.48 4.88
C GLY A 310 7.90 -1.66 4.55
N ALA A 311 8.67 -0.58 4.58
CA ALA A 311 10.11 -0.60 4.31
C ALA A 311 10.95 -1.20 5.45
N LEU A 312 10.43 -1.24 6.68
CA LEU A 312 11.16 -1.73 7.85
C LEU A 312 10.74 -3.15 8.27
N ILE A 313 9.42 -3.42 8.32
CA ILE A 313 8.89 -4.71 8.79
C ILE A 313 9.11 -5.81 7.75
N THR A 314 9.02 -5.50 6.46
CA THR A 314 9.21 -6.51 5.41
C THR A 314 10.63 -7.10 5.38
N PRO A 315 11.72 -6.30 5.38
CA PRO A 315 13.06 -6.83 5.50
C PRO A 315 13.33 -7.52 6.86
N TYR A 316 12.72 -7.01 7.95
CA TYR A 316 12.83 -7.67 9.25
C TYR A 316 12.23 -9.08 9.21
N MET A 317 11.05 -9.25 8.62
CA MET A 317 10.45 -10.58 8.42
C MET A 317 11.35 -11.49 7.56
N GLY A 318 11.97 -10.93 6.50
CA GLY A 318 12.97 -11.64 5.69
C GLY A 318 14.16 -12.12 6.52
N LYS A 319 14.72 -11.25 7.37
CA LYS A 319 15.79 -11.62 8.28
C LYS A 319 15.38 -12.75 9.25
N VAL A 320 14.15 -12.74 9.76
CA VAL A 320 13.62 -13.82 10.59
C VAL A 320 13.56 -15.15 9.82
N ILE A 321 13.16 -15.11 8.54
CA ILE A 321 13.16 -16.30 7.67
C ILE A 321 14.59 -16.82 7.46
N ASP A 322 15.52 -15.94 7.11
CA ASP A 322 16.89 -16.35 6.75
C ASP A 322 17.69 -16.86 7.95
N THR A 323 17.47 -16.29 9.13
CA THR A 323 18.15 -16.70 10.37
C THR A 323 17.47 -17.85 11.11
N GLY A 324 16.20 -18.13 10.81
CA GLY A 324 15.39 -19.08 11.58
C GLY A 324 15.25 -18.71 13.06
N SER A 325 15.41 -17.43 13.41
CA SER A 325 15.50 -16.95 14.80
C SER A 325 14.27 -17.24 15.66
N LEU A 326 13.12 -17.45 15.06
CA LEU A 326 11.87 -17.81 15.74
C LEU A 326 11.48 -19.30 15.57
N ALA A 327 12.27 -20.13 14.89
CA ALA A 327 11.93 -21.51 14.58
C ALA A 327 11.62 -22.36 15.83
N PHE A 328 12.21 -22.02 16.98
CA PHE A 328 11.96 -22.67 18.26
C PHE A 328 10.50 -22.54 18.76
N LEU A 329 9.72 -21.59 18.23
CA LEU A 329 8.30 -21.40 18.58
C LEU A 329 7.36 -22.43 17.91
N ALA A 330 7.82 -23.15 16.91
CA ALA A 330 7.06 -24.20 16.25
C ALA A 330 7.92 -25.49 16.11
N PRO A 331 8.23 -26.17 17.23
CA PRO A 331 9.17 -27.29 17.26
C PRO A 331 8.68 -28.53 16.48
N MET A 332 7.43 -28.53 16.03
CA MET A 332 6.86 -29.60 15.19
C MET A 332 7.34 -29.53 13.72
N TYR A 333 7.93 -28.42 13.32
CA TYR A 333 8.50 -28.21 12.01
C TYR A 333 10.02 -28.04 12.12
N SER A 334 10.76 -28.26 11.03
CA SER A 334 12.21 -28.17 11.01
C SER A 334 12.73 -27.36 9.80
N GLY A 335 13.99 -26.91 9.89
CA GLY A 335 14.66 -26.25 8.78
C GLY A 335 13.96 -25.00 8.27
N VAL A 336 13.92 -24.87 6.95
CA VAL A 336 13.35 -23.69 6.26
C VAL A 336 11.86 -23.56 6.49
N GLU A 337 11.12 -24.68 6.58
CA GLU A 337 9.69 -24.66 6.83
C GLU A 337 9.35 -24.03 8.19
N ALA A 338 10.08 -24.42 9.24
CA ALA A 338 9.91 -23.83 10.57
C ALA A 338 10.20 -22.33 10.56
N ALA A 339 11.25 -21.89 9.88
CA ALA A 339 11.64 -20.49 9.77
C ALA A 339 10.57 -19.66 9.03
N VAL A 340 10.08 -20.16 7.91
CA VAL A 340 9.05 -19.48 7.11
C VAL A 340 7.71 -19.41 7.84
N ARG A 341 7.26 -20.48 8.49
CA ARG A 341 6.02 -20.50 9.27
C ARG A 341 6.08 -19.55 10.47
N THR A 342 7.18 -19.62 11.24
CA THR A 342 7.32 -18.79 12.45
C THR A 342 7.58 -17.33 12.16
N SER A 343 8.02 -16.96 10.95
CA SER A 343 8.09 -15.55 10.55
C SER A 343 6.74 -14.83 10.60
N TYR A 344 5.62 -15.58 10.52
CA TYR A 344 4.27 -15.03 10.61
C TYR A 344 3.88 -14.57 12.03
N TYR A 345 4.71 -14.78 13.04
CA TYR A 345 4.58 -14.06 14.31
C TYR A 345 4.75 -12.54 14.15
N VAL A 346 5.50 -12.09 13.13
CA VAL A 346 5.61 -10.65 12.82
C VAL A 346 4.26 -10.07 12.41
N PRO A 347 3.55 -10.60 11.39
CA PRO A 347 2.18 -10.20 11.10
C PRO A 347 1.20 -10.37 12.28
N LEU A 348 1.36 -11.41 13.08
CA LEU A 348 0.52 -11.65 14.24
C LEU A 348 0.57 -10.49 15.24
N ILE A 349 1.77 -10.04 15.60
CA ILE A 349 1.97 -8.87 16.47
C ILE A 349 1.32 -7.62 15.87
N CYS A 350 1.47 -7.42 14.57
CA CYS A 350 0.85 -6.30 13.87
C CYS A 350 -0.69 -6.35 13.96
N PHE A 351 -1.31 -7.52 13.78
CA PHE A 351 -2.76 -7.69 13.97
C PHE A 351 -3.20 -7.38 15.41
N VAL A 352 -2.41 -7.78 16.41
CA VAL A 352 -2.68 -7.45 17.82
C VAL A 352 -2.71 -5.94 18.04
N VAL A 353 -1.77 -5.19 17.45
CA VAL A 353 -1.75 -3.72 17.53
C VAL A 353 -3.01 -3.12 16.90
N VAL A 354 -3.41 -3.61 15.71
CA VAL A 354 -4.65 -3.17 15.04
C VAL A 354 -5.90 -3.50 15.88
N PHE A 355 -5.95 -4.68 16.45
CA PHE A 355 -7.03 -5.13 17.34
C PHE A 355 -7.17 -4.21 18.55
N LEU A 356 -6.06 -3.91 19.23
CA LEU A 356 -6.05 -3.01 20.40
C LEU A 356 -6.50 -1.59 20.03
N TYR A 357 -6.08 -1.08 18.88
CA TYR A 357 -6.53 0.23 18.39
C TYR A 357 -8.04 0.23 18.09
N GLY A 358 -8.56 -0.83 17.50
CA GLY A 358 -9.98 -1.02 17.27
C GLY A 358 -10.78 -1.05 18.56
N LEU A 359 -10.33 -1.82 19.57
CA LEU A 359 -10.94 -1.86 20.92
C LEU A 359 -10.93 -0.48 21.59
N PHE A 360 -9.80 0.22 21.54
CA PHE A 360 -9.66 1.56 22.13
C PHE A 360 -10.70 2.54 21.58
N ASN A 361 -10.97 2.47 20.26
CA ASN A 361 -11.92 3.36 19.61
C ASN A 361 -13.37 2.87 19.61
N SER A 362 -13.62 1.56 19.82
CA SER A 362 -14.98 1.01 19.87
C SER A 362 -15.74 1.40 21.15
N LYS A 363 -15.03 1.76 22.23
CA LYS A 363 -15.59 2.15 23.55
C LYS A 363 -15.92 3.66 23.65
N LYS A 364 -15.36 4.51 22.81
CA LYS A 364 -15.46 5.98 22.89
C LYS A 364 -16.63 6.62 22.11
N THR A 365 -17.52 5.81 21.54
CA THR A 365 -18.67 6.33 20.77
C THR A 365 -19.97 6.06 21.56
N LYS A 366 -20.14 6.75 22.68
CA LYS A 366 -21.44 7.07 23.28
C LYS A 366 -21.65 8.56 23.23
#